data_e1fb0edccc922952052c3834dd279a5d
#
_entry.id   e1fb0edccc922952052c3834dd279a5d
#
_cell.length_a   1.000
_cell.length_b   1.000
_cell.length_c   1.000
_cell.angle_alpha   90.00
_cell.angle_beta   90.00
_cell.angle_gamma   90.00
#
_symmetry.space_group_name_H-M   'P 1'
#
loop_
_entity.id
_entity.type
_entity.pdbx_description
1 polymer ?
#
loop_
_entity_poly.entity_id
_entity_poly.type
_entity_poly.pdbx_seq_one_letter_code
_entity_poly.pdbx_strand_id
1 'polypeptide(L)'
;MPSSPHAERHFTGGPTVRDVVIGMSDGLTVPFALAAGLSGVGASHVVLTAGLAEIAAGCVAMGLGGYLAARGDADHYASEHAREAREVRTVPEMEQAEVEELFAPYGLTATDVGAVVAALRERPDAWVDFMMRFELGLERPQPRRARDSAMTIAASYAAGGLVPLLPYMLIASSEAALRLSIVATLAALCAFGWLKGYYTGASRVRSAVQTTLVGALAAGAAFGLARLVR
;
A
#
# COMPACT_ATOMS: atom_id res chain seq x y z
N MET A 1 0.10 -34.18 -28.10
CA MET A 1 -0.41 -33.94 -26.74
C MET A 1 -0.21 -32.48 -26.46
N PRO A 2 -1.24 -31.68 -26.12
CA PRO A 2 -1.04 -30.32 -25.76
C PRO A 2 -0.30 -30.31 -24.42
N SER A 3 0.87 -29.64 -24.38
CA SER A 3 1.59 -29.35 -23.15
C SER A 3 0.67 -28.56 -22.23
N SER A 4 0.57 -28.99 -20.97
CA SER A 4 -0.12 -28.22 -19.94
C SER A 4 0.41 -26.78 -19.94
N PRO A 5 -0.48 -25.76 -19.85
CA PRO A 5 -0.02 -24.38 -19.81
C PRO A 5 0.96 -24.22 -18.65
N HIS A 6 2.13 -23.68 -18.94
CA HIS A 6 3.16 -23.36 -17.95
C HIS A 6 2.56 -22.34 -16.97
N ALA A 7 2.11 -22.81 -15.82
CA ALA A 7 1.58 -21.95 -14.79
C ALA A 7 2.76 -21.30 -14.07
N GLU A 8 3.25 -20.19 -14.59
CA GLU A 8 4.21 -19.35 -13.88
C GLU A 8 3.53 -18.78 -12.65
N ARG A 9 4.04 -19.13 -11.48
CA ARG A 9 3.63 -18.49 -10.23
C ARG A 9 4.33 -17.14 -10.12
N HIS A 10 3.77 -16.14 -10.79
CA HIS A 10 4.17 -14.77 -10.54
C HIS A 10 3.69 -14.37 -9.15
N PHE A 11 4.64 -14.13 -8.25
CA PHE A 11 4.32 -13.58 -6.95
C PHE A 11 4.05 -12.07 -7.13
N THR A 12 2.81 -11.72 -7.32
CA THR A 12 2.36 -10.33 -7.25
C THR A 12 1.98 -10.05 -5.81
N GLY A 13 2.72 -9.19 -5.13
CA GLY A 13 2.28 -8.61 -3.87
C GLY A 13 0.97 -7.86 -4.13
N GLY A 14 -0.15 -8.58 -3.98
CA GLY A 14 -1.47 -8.04 -4.32
C GLY A 14 -1.80 -6.78 -3.51
N PRO A 15 -2.87 -6.07 -3.89
CA PRO A 15 -3.29 -4.84 -3.20
C PRO A 15 -3.39 -4.99 -1.68
N THR A 16 -3.79 -6.15 -1.18
CA THR A 16 -3.88 -6.47 0.25
C THR A 16 -2.49 -6.48 0.93
N VAL A 17 -1.45 -7.01 0.27
CA VAL A 17 -0.09 -6.98 0.82
C VAL A 17 0.42 -5.55 0.93
N ARG A 18 0.14 -4.70 -0.07
CA ARG A 18 0.44 -3.27 -0.02
C ARG A 18 -0.23 -2.59 1.18
N ASP A 19 -1.51 -2.86 1.40
CA ASP A 19 -2.28 -2.29 2.52
C ASP A 19 -1.73 -2.72 3.88
N VAL A 20 -1.38 -4.02 4.04
CA VAL A 20 -0.72 -4.53 5.24
C VAL A 20 0.63 -3.84 5.46
N VAL A 21 1.41 -3.64 4.39
CA VAL A 21 2.72 -2.98 4.49
C VAL A 21 2.56 -1.53 4.94
N ILE A 22 1.59 -0.81 4.41
CA ILE A 22 1.31 0.59 4.80
C ILE A 22 0.92 0.63 6.28
N GLY A 23 -0.13 -0.07 6.67
CA GLY A 23 -0.66 -0.02 8.04
C GLY A 23 0.36 -0.52 9.08
N MET A 24 1.05 -1.62 8.81
CA MET A 24 2.02 -2.19 9.76
C MET A 24 3.27 -1.33 9.91
N SER A 25 3.78 -0.73 8.82
CA SER A 25 4.96 0.14 8.87
C SER A 25 4.72 1.35 9.75
N ASP A 26 3.59 2.03 9.57
CA ASP A 26 3.25 3.21 10.34
C ASP A 26 2.82 2.84 11.77
N GLY A 27 2.05 1.77 11.92
CA GLY A 27 1.65 1.26 13.24
C GLY A 27 2.84 0.88 14.13
N LEU A 28 3.88 0.25 13.60
CA LEU A 28 5.10 -0.06 14.36
C LEU A 28 5.93 1.20 14.65
N THR A 29 5.89 2.21 13.78
CA THR A 29 6.81 3.35 13.84
C THR A 29 6.25 4.52 14.65
N VAL A 30 4.99 4.93 14.40
CA VAL A 30 4.42 6.16 14.97
C VAL A 30 4.16 6.01 16.48
N PRO A 31 3.45 4.96 16.96
CA PRO A 31 3.30 4.76 18.41
C PRO A 31 4.63 4.52 19.14
N PHE A 32 5.62 3.91 18.48
CA PHE A 32 6.95 3.74 19.04
C PHE A 32 7.67 5.09 19.23
N ALA A 33 7.63 5.94 18.21
CA ALA A 33 8.21 7.28 18.28
C ALA A 33 7.54 8.14 19.39
N LEU A 34 6.20 8.07 19.48
CA LEU A 34 5.44 8.71 20.55
C LEU A 34 5.86 8.22 21.93
N ALA A 35 5.90 6.89 22.11
CA ALA A 35 6.27 6.27 23.37
C ALA A 35 7.70 6.65 23.78
N ALA A 36 8.66 6.64 22.85
CA ALA A 36 10.03 7.07 23.09
C ALA A 36 10.11 8.55 23.49
N GLY A 37 9.38 9.42 22.79
CA GLY A 37 9.32 10.85 23.10
C GLY A 37 8.74 11.15 24.50
N LEU A 38 7.67 10.47 24.88
CA LEU A 38 6.98 10.68 26.15
C LEU A 38 7.67 10.01 27.36
N SER A 39 8.43 8.94 27.15
CA SER A 39 9.06 8.17 28.23
C SER A 39 10.02 8.96 29.10
N GLY A 40 10.57 10.06 28.59
CA GLY A 40 11.42 10.97 29.36
C GLY A 40 10.65 11.99 30.18
N VAL A 41 9.33 12.12 30.00
CA VAL A 41 8.53 13.25 30.53
C VAL A 41 7.43 12.79 31.48
N GLY A 42 6.92 11.54 31.34
CA GLY A 42 5.73 11.09 32.03
C GLY A 42 5.82 9.70 32.64
N ALA A 43 4.87 9.42 33.52
CA ALA A 43 4.65 8.07 34.05
C ALA A 43 4.13 7.11 32.95
N SER A 44 4.30 5.79 33.11
CA SER A 44 3.89 4.79 32.13
C SER A 44 2.44 4.90 31.68
N HIS A 45 1.51 5.33 32.54
CA HIS A 45 0.11 5.50 32.20
C HIS A 45 -0.13 6.64 31.20
N VAL A 46 0.69 7.71 31.24
CA VAL A 46 0.61 8.83 30.28
C VAL A 46 1.02 8.34 28.88
N VAL A 47 2.14 7.61 28.79
CA VAL A 47 2.61 6.99 27.54
C VAL A 47 1.55 6.05 26.97
N LEU A 48 0.97 5.21 27.84
CA LEU A 48 -0.07 4.26 27.44
C LEU A 48 -1.34 4.96 26.92
N THR A 49 -1.84 5.94 27.68
CA THR A 49 -3.07 6.66 27.28
C THR A 49 -2.88 7.42 25.97
N ALA A 50 -1.75 8.14 25.84
CA ALA A 50 -1.43 8.88 24.63
C ALA A 50 -1.22 7.93 23.44
N GLY A 51 -0.52 6.81 23.65
CA GLY A 51 -0.29 5.81 22.60
C GLY A 51 -1.57 5.11 22.15
N LEU A 52 -2.48 4.76 23.06
CA LEU A 52 -3.78 4.18 22.69
C LEU A 52 -4.66 5.19 21.94
N ALA A 53 -4.66 6.45 22.36
CA ALA A 53 -5.38 7.52 21.67
C ALA A 53 -4.80 7.74 20.24
N GLU A 54 -3.49 7.70 20.12
CA GLU A 54 -2.80 7.78 18.82
C GLU A 54 -3.16 6.61 17.92
N ILE A 55 -3.12 5.35 18.42
CA ILE A 55 -3.52 4.18 17.65
C ILE A 55 -4.96 4.31 17.17
N ALA A 56 -5.88 4.74 18.02
CA ALA A 56 -7.27 4.91 17.63
C ALA A 56 -7.44 5.98 16.53
N ALA A 57 -6.79 7.13 16.67
CA ALA A 57 -6.80 8.19 15.66
C ALA A 57 -6.10 7.75 14.36
N GLY A 58 -4.95 7.10 14.47
CA GLY A 58 -4.16 6.59 13.36
C GLY A 58 -4.92 5.54 12.56
N CYS A 59 -5.58 4.58 13.21
CA CYS A 59 -6.44 3.60 12.55
C CYS A 59 -7.54 4.25 11.71
N VAL A 60 -8.21 5.26 12.26
CA VAL A 60 -9.28 5.98 11.55
C VAL A 60 -8.70 6.77 10.38
N ALA A 61 -7.63 7.54 10.62
CA ALA A 61 -7.01 8.40 9.60
C ALA A 61 -6.43 7.58 8.44
N MET A 62 -5.64 6.54 8.75
CA MET A 62 -5.00 5.68 7.75
C MET A 62 -6.02 4.81 7.01
N GLY A 63 -6.99 4.24 7.74
CA GLY A 63 -8.07 3.47 7.14
C GLY A 63 -8.94 4.32 6.20
N LEU A 64 -9.29 5.55 6.61
CA LEU A 64 -10.03 6.49 5.77
C LEU A 64 -9.19 6.92 4.54
N GLY A 65 -7.90 7.16 4.72
CA GLY A 65 -6.99 7.45 3.62
C GLY A 65 -6.97 6.32 2.57
N GLY A 66 -6.85 5.07 3.03
CA GLY A 66 -6.93 3.89 2.15
C GLY A 66 -8.28 3.74 1.43
N TYR A 67 -9.38 4.03 2.15
CA TYR A 67 -10.71 4.06 1.55
C TYR A 67 -10.82 5.10 0.43
N LEU A 68 -10.43 6.34 0.72
CA LEU A 68 -10.53 7.45 -0.23
C LEU A 68 -9.63 7.25 -1.45
N ALA A 69 -8.41 6.72 -1.26
CA ALA A 69 -7.52 6.40 -2.37
C ALA A 69 -8.14 5.35 -3.30
N ALA A 70 -8.59 4.22 -2.75
CA ALA A 70 -9.20 3.17 -3.56
C ALA A 70 -10.55 3.59 -4.19
N ARG A 71 -11.28 4.49 -3.54
CA ARG A 71 -12.50 5.08 -4.11
C ARG A 71 -12.16 6.04 -5.25
N GLY A 72 -11.13 6.87 -5.08
CA GLY A 72 -10.63 7.76 -6.13
C GLY A 72 -10.19 6.99 -7.37
N ASP A 73 -9.46 5.88 -7.21
CA ASP A 73 -9.08 5.00 -8.33
C ASP A 73 -10.31 4.44 -9.06
N ALA A 74 -11.36 4.06 -8.32
CA ALA A 74 -12.60 3.56 -8.90
C ALA A 74 -13.39 4.65 -9.65
N ASP A 75 -13.45 5.86 -9.10
CA ASP A 75 -14.13 7.00 -9.73
C ASP A 75 -13.36 7.46 -10.97
N HIS A 76 -12.02 7.45 -10.92
CA HIS A 76 -11.17 7.71 -12.09
C HIS A 76 -11.40 6.67 -13.19
N TYR A 77 -11.35 5.37 -12.86
CA TYR A 77 -11.66 4.31 -13.81
C TYR A 77 -13.01 4.52 -14.48
N ALA A 78 -14.05 4.82 -13.71
CA ALA A 78 -15.41 5.01 -14.24
C ALA A 78 -15.49 6.24 -15.17
N SER A 79 -14.76 7.33 -14.85
CA SER A 79 -14.69 8.53 -15.69
C SER A 79 -14.02 8.26 -17.02
N GLU A 80 -12.85 7.60 -16.99
CA GLU A 80 -12.11 7.26 -18.21
C GLU A 80 -12.88 6.26 -19.07
N HIS A 81 -13.45 5.22 -18.46
CA HIS A 81 -14.29 4.26 -19.19
C HIS A 81 -15.47 4.93 -19.90
N ALA A 82 -16.11 5.93 -19.26
CA ALA A 82 -17.18 6.67 -19.89
C ALA A 82 -16.69 7.61 -21.02
N ARG A 83 -15.44 8.09 -20.92
CA ARG A 83 -14.77 8.85 -21.97
C ARG A 83 -14.49 7.96 -23.18
N GLU A 84 -13.77 6.86 -22.99
CA GLU A 84 -13.44 5.89 -24.03
C GLU A 84 -14.68 5.36 -24.76
N ALA A 85 -15.75 5.04 -23.98
CA ALA A 85 -17.01 4.59 -24.57
C ALA A 85 -17.72 5.66 -25.43
N ARG A 86 -17.43 6.95 -25.24
CA ARG A 86 -17.89 8.00 -26.14
C ARG A 86 -16.98 8.11 -27.37
N GLU A 87 -15.66 8.11 -27.18
CA GLU A 87 -14.65 8.29 -28.25
C GLU A 87 -14.74 7.16 -29.27
N VAL A 88 -14.81 5.91 -28.84
CA VAL A 88 -15.04 4.75 -29.71
C VAL A 88 -16.29 4.91 -30.60
N ARG A 89 -17.32 5.65 -30.13
CA ARG A 89 -18.55 5.88 -30.91
C ARG A 89 -18.51 7.14 -31.78
N THR A 90 -17.82 8.18 -31.33
CA THR A 90 -17.88 9.51 -32.00
C THR A 90 -16.68 9.80 -32.88
N VAL A 91 -15.52 9.19 -32.58
CA VAL A 91 -14.26 9.42 -33.32
C VAL A 91 -13.48 8.10 -33.57
N PRO A 92 -14.14 7.04 -34.06
CA PRO A 92 -13.55 5.69 -34.18
C PRO A 92 -12.28 5.63 -35.04
N GLU A 93 -12.04 6.60 -35.92
CA GLU A 93 -10.83 6.67 -36.72
C GLU A 93 -9.61 7.12 -35.88
N MET A 94 -9.82 7.99 -34.87
CA MET A 94 -8.77 8.37 -33.94
C MET A 94 -8.41 7.20 -33.02
N GLU A 95 -9.42 6.54 -32.47
CA GLU A 95 -9.24 5.36 -31.64
C GLU A 95 -8.52 4.23 -32.36
N GLN A 96 -8.76 4.08 -33.67
CA GLN A 96 -8.00 3.14 -34.49
C GLN A 96 -6.53 3.52 -34.56
N ALA A 97 -6.22 4.80 -34.77
CA ALA A 97 -4.84 5.28 -34.86
C ALA A 97 -4.10 5.05 -33.52
N GLU A 98 -4.78 5.22 -32.39
CA GLU A 98 -4.22 4.94 -31.06
C GLU A 98 -3.95 3.43 -30.86
N VAL A 99 -4.85 2.54 -31.31
CA VAL A 99 -4.56 1.09 -31.34
C VAL A 99 -3.32 0.79 -32.18
N GLU A 100 -3.17 1.42 -33.37
CA GLU A 100 -2.01 1.21 -34.23
C GLU A 100 -0.72 1.72 -33.55
N GLU A 101 -0.79 2.86 -32.84
CA GLU A 101 0.31 3.45 -32.09
C GLU A 101 0.79 2.57 -30.92
N LEU A 102 -0.13 1.86 -30.25
CA LEU A 102 0.22 0.89 -29.21
C LEU A 102 1.08 -0.27 -29.72
N PHE A 103 0.93 -0.65 -30.97
CA PHE A 103 1.69 -1.76 -31.57
C PHE A 103 2.96 -1.30 -32.31
N ALA A 104 3.09 -0.02 -32.64
CA ALA A 104 4.25 0.52 -33.33
C ALA A 104 5.61 0.25 -32.65
N PRO A 105 5.76 0.33 -31.32
CA PRO A 105 7.00 -0.02 -30.62
C PRO A 105 7.43 -1.48 -30.78
N TYR A 106 6.50 -2.35 -31.14
CA TYR A 106 6.77 -3.78 -31.38
C TYR A 106 7.11 -4.08 -32.84
N GLY A 107 7.21 -3.04 -33.69
CA GLY A 107 7.57 -3.16 -35.09
C GLY A 107 6.42 -3.56 -36.01
N LEU A 108 5.17 -3.51 -35.51
CA LEU A 108 3.97 -3.80 -36.30
C LEU A 108 3.52 -2.53 -37.05
N THR A 109 3.12 -2.73 -38.33
CA THR A 109 2.56 -1.66 -39.16
C THR A 109 1.04 -1.62 -39.05
N ALA A 110 0.40 -0.53 -39.50
CA ALA A 110 -1.06 -0.45 -39.58
C ALA A 110 -1.68 -1.62 -40.35
N THR A 111 -0.99 -2.13 -41.38
CA THR A 111 -1.45 -3.30 -42.14
C THR A 111 -1.44 -4.56 -41.27
N ASP A 112 -0.42 -4.75 -40.43
CA ASP A 112 -0.31 -5.92 -39.56
C ASP A 112 -1.37 -5.90 -38.45
N VAL A 113 -1.72 -4.73 -37.95
CA VAL A 113 -2.70 -4.51 -36.88
C VAL A 113 -4.15 -4.50 -37.41
N GLY A 114 -4.33 -4.38 -38.72
CA GLY A 114 -5.66 -4.23 -39.35
C GLY A 114 -6.69 -5.27 -38.94
N ALA A 115 -6.27 -6.54 -38.78
CA ALA A 115 -7.17 -7.60 -38.31
C ALA A 115 -7.62 -7.41 -36.84
N VAL A 116 -6.75 -6.87 -35.98
CA VAL A 116 -7.08 -6.54 -34.58
C VAL A 116 -8.08 -5.41 -34.53
N VAL A 117 -7.82 -4.33 -35.29
CA VAL A 117 -8.72 -3.16 -35.39
C VAL A 117 -10.10 -3.57 -35.92
N ALA A 118 -10.15 -4.40 -36.98
CA ALA A 118 -11.41 -4.89 -37.52
C ALA A 118 -12.21 -5.69 -36.46
N ALA A 119 -11.55 -6.55 -35.70
CA ALA A 119 -12.20 -7.33 -34.65
C ALA A 119 -12.70 -6.46 -33.48
N LEU A 120 -11.97 -5.38 -33.12
CA LEU A 120 -12.37 -4.43 -32.08
C LEU A 120 -13.58 -3.60 -32.55
N ARG A 121 -13.59 -3.12 -33.80
CA ARG A 121 -14.72 -2.37 -34.39
C ARG A 121 -16.05 -3.14 -34.35
N GLU A 122 -15.99 -4.45 -34.49
CA GLU A 122 -17.18 -5.31 -34.36
C GLU A 122 -17.69 -5.44 -32.92
N ARG A 123 -16.87 -5.08 -31.92
CA ARG A 123 -17.15 -5.28 -30.50
C ARG A 123 -16.79 -4.03 -29.68
N PRO A 124 -17.62 -2.97 -29.74
CA PRO A 124 -17.30 -1.70 -29.09
C PRO A 124 -16.96 -1.81 -27.60
N ASP A 125 -17.65 -2.66 -26.85
CA ASP A 125 -17.36 -2.85 -25.40
C ASP A 125 -15.97 -3.49 -25.18
N ALA A 126 -15.58 -4.44 -26.05
CA ALA A 126 -14.25 -5.04 -25.99
C ALA A 126 -13.16 -4.04 -26.44
N TRP A 127 -13.50 -3.12 -27.35
CA TRP A 127 -12.61 -2.03 -27.74
C TRP A 127 -12.34 -1.09 -26.58
N VAL A 128 -13.38 -0.62 -25.89
CA VAL A 128 -13.25 0.17 -24.67
C VAL A 128 -12.41 -0.55 -23.61
N ASP A 129 -12.70 -1.83 -23.32
CA ASP A 129 -11.91 -2.60 -22.36
C ASP A 129 -10.42 -2.76 -22.80
N PHE A 130 -10.17 -2.81 -24.12
CA PHE A 130 -8.82 -2.86 -24.69
C PHE A 130 -8.08 -1.53 -24.44
N MET A 131 -8.69 -0.38 -24.77
CA MET A 131 -8.10 0.96 -24.57
C MET A 131 -7.83 1.21 -23.09
N MET A 132 -8.83 0.96 -22.22
CA MET A 132 -8.66 1.06 -20.76
C MET A 132 -7.44 0.31 -20.25
N ARG A 133 -7.18 -0.88 -20.78
CA ARG A 133 -6.10 -1.74 -20.28
C ARG A 133 -4.75 -1.44 -20.91
N PHE A 134 -4.69 -1.24 -22.21
CA PHE A 134 -3.43 -1.21 -22.95
C PHE A 134 -2.94 0.20 -23.24
N GLU A 135 -3.83 1.15 -23.39
CA GLU A 135 -3.48 2.55 -23.55
C GLU A 135 -3.35 3.23 -22.18
N LEU A 136 -4.42 3.19 -21.38
CA LEU A 136 -4.48 3.90 -20.09
C LEU A 136 -3.85 3.13 -18.93
N GLY A 137 -3.60 1.83 -19.10
CA GLY A 137 -3.06 0.97 -18.04
C GLY A 137 -3.98 0.80 -16.84
N LEU A 138 -5.29 1.01 -17.03
CA LEU A 138 -6.30 0.96 -15.98
C LEU A 138 -7.00 -0.40 -15.95
N GLU A 139 -6.99 -1.03 -14.77
CA GLU A 139 -7.72 -2.27 -14.53
C GLU A 139 -9.03 -1.99 -13.77
N ARG A 140 -10.06 -2.77 -14.08
CA ARG A 140 -11.36 -2.64 -13.42
C ARG A 140 -11.25 -2.86 -11.91
N PRO A 141 -11.58 -1.85 -11.07
CA PRO A 141 -11.48 -1.97 -9.62
C PRO A 141 -12.44 -3.02 -9.08
N GLN A 142 -11.98 -3.76 -8.06
CA GLN A 142 -12.85 -4.71 -7.36
C GLN A 142 -13.93 -3.95 -6.56
N PRO A 143 -15.20 -4.41 -6.54
CA PRO A 143 -16.31 -3.68 -5.91
C PRO A 143 -16.12 -3.39 -4.42
N ARG A 144 -15.33 -4.22 -3.71
CA ARG A 144 -15.09 -4.08 -2.26
C ARG A 144 -13.73 -3.47 -1.93
N ARG A 145 -12.93 -3.12 -2.95
CA ARG A 145 -11.53 -2.70 -2.78
C ARG A 145 -11.35 -1.57 -1.74
N ALA A 146 -12.19 -0.55 -1.80
CA ALA A 146 -12.11 0.59 -0.88
C ALA A 146 -12.33 0.18 0.59
N ARG A 147 -13.36 -0.62 0.85
CA ARG A 147 -13.64 -1.11 2.21
C ARG A 147 -12.55 -2.06 2.71
N ASP A 148 -12.10 -2.98 1.85
CA ASP A 148 -11.10 -3.97 2.21
C ASP A 148 -9.75 -3.30 2.48
N SER A 149 -9.37 -2.27 1.71
CA SER A 149 -8.20 -1.42 1.95
C SER A 149 -8.29 -0.73 3.31
N ALA A 150 -9.40 -0.04 3.58
CA ALA A 150 -9.61 0.65 4.85
C ALA A 150 -9.43 -0.27 6.06
N MET A 151 -10.11 -1.42 6.03
CA MET A 151 -10.07 -2.38 7.13
C MET A 151 -8.70 -3.04 7.30
N THR A 152 -8.04 -3.36 6.19
CA THR A 152 -6.70 -3.98 6.23
C THR A 152 -5.67 -3.01 6.77
N ILE A 153 -5.66 -1.75 6.31
CA ILE A 153 -4.73 -0.72 6.79
C ILE A 153 -4.98 -0.45 8.27
N ALA A 154 -6.24 -0.20 8.68
CA ALA A 154 -6.58 0.08 10.06
C ALA A 154 -6.21 -1.08 11.01
N ALA A 155 -6.55 -2.31 10.65
CA ALA A 155 -6.23 -3.48 11.47
C ALA A 155 -4.71 -3.71 11.57
N SER A 156 -3.97 -3.54 10.47
CA SER A 156 -2.52 -3.67 10.44
C SER A 156 -1.85 -2.57 11.27
N TYR A 157 -2.36 -1.34 11.20
CA TYR A 157 -1.90 -0.23 12.03
C TYR A 157 -2.09 -0.52 13.52
N ALA A 158 -3.30 -0.97 13.91
CA ALA A 158 -3.59 -1.33 15.30
C ALA A 158 -2.67 -2.44 15.81
N ALA A 159 -2.51 -3.50 15.01
CA ALA A 159 -1.63 -4.62 15.36
C ALA A 159 -0.17 -4.18 15.54
N GLY A 160 0.34 -3.35 14.63
CA GLY A 160 1.69 -2.77 14.73
C GLY A 160 1.85 -1.89 15.95
N GLY A 161 0.88 -0.99 16.19
CA GLY A 161 0.92 0.00 17.27
C GLY A 161 0.86 -0.58 18.68
N LEU A 162 0.23 -1.74 18.83
CA LEU A 162 0.20 -2.43 20.12
C LEU A 162 1.60 -2.96 20.53
N VAL A 163 2.47 -3.29 19.60
CA VAL A 163 3.80 -3.84 19.89
C VAL A 163 4.62 -2.92 20.81
N PRO A 164 4.86 -1.64 20.48
CA PRO A 164 5.62 -0.72 21.33
C PRO A 164 4.90 -0.38 22.63
N LEU A 165 3.57 -0.51 22.74
CA LEU A 165 2.80 -0.18 23.92
C LEU A 165 2.65 -1.34 24.91
N LEU A 166 2.74 -2.60 24.45
CA LEU A 166 2.64 -3.77 25.32
C LEU A 166 3.54 -3.71 26.55
N PRO A 167 4.82 -3.32 26.49
CA PRO A 167 5.67 -3.19 27.68
C PRO A 167 5.13 -2.20 28.73
N TYR A 168 4.50 -1.11 28.28
CA TYR A 168 3.92 -0.13 29.20
C TYR A 168 2.62 -0.60 29.88
N MET A 169 1.96 -1.60 29.30
CA MET A 169 0.81 -2.26 29.90
C MET A 169 1.23 -3.26 31.00
N LEU A 170 2.41 -3.86 30.85
CA LEU A 170 2.87 -4.97 31.69
C LEU A 170 3.85 -4.54 32.78
N ILE A 171 4.56 -3.41 32.59
CA ILE A 171 5.65 -2.97 33.45
C ILE A 171 5.34 -1.59 34.03
N ALA A 172 5.30 -1.49 35.36
CA ALA A 172 5.02 -0.24 36.05
C ALA A 172 6.15 0.80 35.90
N SER A 173 7.41 0.34 35.83
CA SER A 173 8.57 1.22 35.64
C SER A 173 8.64 1.73 34.20
N SER A 174 8.50 3.04 33.98
CA SER A 174 8.55 3.67 32.66
C SER A 174 9.89 3.42 31.95
N GLU A 175 11.00 3.40 32.69
CA GLU A 175 12.34 3.17 32.14
C GLU A 175 12.52 1.71 31.68
N ALA A 176 12.06 0.74 32.47
CA ALA A 176 12.11 -0.66 32.09
C ALA A 176 11.15 -0.96 30.92
N ALA A 177 9.96 -0.37 30.92
CA ALA A 177 9.02 -0.46 29.82
C ALA A 177 9.60 0.11 28.52
N LEU A 178 10.28 1.25 28.57
CA LEU A 178 10.94 1.84 27.40
C LEU A 178 12.02 0.92 26.81
N ARG A 179 12.89 0.37 27.66
CA ARG A 179 13.96 -0.54 27.23
C ARG A 179 13.38 -1.77 26.51
N LEU A 180 12.35 -2.38 27.10
CA LEU A 180 11.69 -3.53 26.48
C LEU A 180 10.94 -3.14 25.19
N SER A 181 10.28 -1.98 25.19
CA SER A 181 9.60 -1.44 23.99
C SER A 181 10.58 -1.23 22.83
N ILE A 182 11.76 -0.66 23.07
CA ILE A 182 12.80 -0.50 22.06
C ILE A 182 13.19 -1.86 21.46
N VAL A 183 13.54 -2.83 22.31
CA VAL A 183 13.97 -4.15 21.84
C VAL A 183 12.85 -4.87 21.08
N ALA A 184 11.64 -4.90 21.64
CA ALA A 184 10.49 -5.56 21.02
C ALA A 184 10.12 -4.93 19.67
N THR A 185 10.10 -3.60 19.60
CA THR A 185 9.72 -2.90 18.37
C THR A 185 10.79 -3.02 17.28
N LEU A 186 12.07 -2.90 17.62
CA LEU A 186 13.14 -3.10 16.64
C LEU A 186 13.17 -4.56 16.12
N ALA A 187 12.93 -5.52 16.99
CA ALA A 187 12.79 -6.92 16.57
C ALA A 187 11.57 -7.13 15.66
N ALA A 188 10.44 -6.53 15.99
CA ALA A 188 9.22 -6.59 15.16
C ALA A 188 9.43 -5.89 13.80
N LEU A 189 10.07 -4.72 13.75
CA LEU A 189 10.42 -4.02 12.52
C LEU A 189 11.37 -4.85 11.64
N CYS A 190 12.35 -5.53 12.24
CA CYS A 190 13.25 -6.42 11.54
C CYS A 190 12.50 -7.61 10.94
N ALA A 191 11.68 -8.30 11.75
CA ALA A 191 10.86 -9.44 11.31
C ALA A 191 9.86 -9.03 10.22
N PHE A 192 9.19 -7.91 10.40
CA PHE A 192 8.25 -7.37 9.42
C PHE A 192 8.98 -6.96 8.13
N GLY A 193 10.11 -6.28 8.21
CA GLY A 193 10.91 -5.91 7.05
C GLY A 193 11.43 -7.12 6.28
N TRP A 194 11.81 -8.19 6.98
CA TRP A 194 12.16 -9.48 6.38
C TRP A 194 10.99 -10.10 5.61
N LEU A 195 9.81 -10.15 6.25
CA LEU A 195 8.60 -10.68 5.65
C LEU A 195 8.15 -9.83 4.44
N LYS A 196 8.18 -8.50 4.57
CA LYS A 196 7.93 -7.58 3.46
C LYS A 196 8.84 -7.87 2.27
N GLY A 197 10.16 -8.03 2.49
CA GLY A 197 11.11 -8.38 1.44
C GLY A 197 10.78 -9.70 0.75
N TYR A 198 10.32 -10.70 1.49
CA TYR A 198 9.84 -11.96 0.92
C TYR A 198 8.63 -11.75 0.00
N TYR A 199 7.64 -10.97 0.44
CA TYR A 199 6.40 -10.72 -0.31
C TYR A 199 6.53 -9.71 -1.45
N THR A 200 7.56 -8.90 -1.48
CA THR A 200 7.81 -7.92 -2.56
C THR A 200 8.86 -8.39 -3.56
N GLY A 201 9.41 -9.60 -3.39
CA GLY A 201 10.51 -10.10 -4.25
C GLY A 201 11.84 -9.36 -4.06
N ALA A 202 11.94 -8.49 -3.05
CA ALA A 202 13.17 -7.75 -2.73
C ALA A 202 14.13 -8.57 -1.85
N SER A 203 15.37 -8.12 -1.72
CA SER A 203 16.30 -8.72 -0.76
C SER A 203 15.77 -8.62 0.67
N ARG A 204 15.51 -9.75 1.31
CA ARG A 204 14.94 -9.84 2.66
C ARG A 204 15.79 -9.10 3.69
N VAL A 205 17.12 -9.28 3.64
CA VAL A 205 18.06 -8.63 4.56
C VAL A 205 18.04 -7.11 4.37
N ARG A 206 18.11 -6.64 3.12
CA ARG A 206 18.07 -5.21 2.81
C ARG A 206 16.75 -4.59 3.29
N SER A 207 15.62 -5.26 3.05
CA SER A 207 14.30 -4.78 3.49
C SER A 207 14.18 -4.75 5.01
N ALA A 208 14.69 -5.78 5.72
CA ALA A 208 14.72 -5.80 7.18
C ALA A 208 15.55 -4.64 7.75
N VAL A 209 16.79 -4.47 7.27
CA VAL A 209 17.67 -3.39 7.72
C VAL A 209 17.05 -2.02 7.45
N GLN A 210 16.53 -1.79 6.25
CA GLN A 210 15.90 -0.53 5.88
C GLN A 210 14.71 -0.19 6.78
N THR A 211 13.81 -1.16 7.01
CA THR A 211 12.61 -0.96 7.84
C THR A 211 12.99 -0.68 9.29
N THR A 212 13.97 -1.40 9.82
CA THR A 212 14.48 -1.19 11.20
C THR A 212 15.15 0.17 11.37
N LEU A 213 15.97 0.59 10.39
CA LEU A 213 16.62 1.89 10.43
C LEU A 213 15.64 3.06 10.39
N VAL A 214 14.61 2.97 9.53
CA VAL A 214 13.57 4.01 9.45
C VAL A 214 12.84 4.14 10.79
N GLY A 215 12.43 3.03 11.40
CA GLY A 215 11.77 3.06 12.72
C GLY A 215 12.68 3.58 13.83
N ALA A 216 13.96 3.18 13.84
CA ALA A 216 14.94 3.68 14.81
C ALA A 216 15.19 5.19 14.66
N LEU A 217 15.28 5.70 13.42
CA LEU A 217 15.44 7.12 13.14
C LEU A 217 14.21 7.93 13.58
N ALA A 218 13.01 7.45 13.30
CA ALA A 218 11.77 8.11 13.72
C ALA A 218 11.69 8.22 15.25
N ALA A 219 11.96 7.12 15.97
CA ALA A 219 11.99 7.15 17.45
C ALA A 219 13.09 8.02 18.00
N GLY A 220 14.30 8.01 17.41
CA GLY A 220 15.41 8.85 17.79
C GLY A 220 15.11 10.34 17.60
N ALA A 221 14.47 10.70 16.48
CA ALA A 221 14.04 12.07 16.19
C ALA A 221 12.99 12.57 17.21
N ALA A 222 11.96 11.73 17.49
CA ALA A 222 10.93 12.08 18.46
C ALA A 222 11.50 12.25 19.88
N PHE A 223 12.37 11.33 20.30
CA PHE A 223 13.05 11.41 21.61
C PHE A 223 13.96 12.63 21.71
N GLY A 224 14.73 12.94 20.67
CA GLY A 224 15.60 14.12 20.60
C GLY A 224 14.80 15.42 20.67
N LEU A 225 13.70 15.52 19.90
CA LEU A 225 12.82 16.69 19.91
C LEU A 225 12.18 16.90 21.30
N ALA A 226 11.68 15.83 21.91
CA ALA A 226 11.10 15.90 23.26
C ALA A 226 12.09 16.41 24.32
N ARG A 227 13.39 16.13 24.13
CA ARG A 227 14.45 16.68 25.03
C ARG A 227 14.79 18.15 24.77
N LEU A 228 14.64 18.63 23.53
CA LEU A 228 14.91 20.01 23.17
C LEU A 228 13.82 20.99 23.67
N VAL A 229 12.58 20.50 23.80
CA VAL A 229 11.43 21.31 24.26
C VAL A 229 11.37 21.40 25.80
N ARG A 230 12.19 20.68 26.52
CA ARG A 230 12.38 20.75 27.97
C ARG A 230 13.33 21.88 28.37
#